data_4d456a6c061fe3209821e66abb2e1487
#
_entry.id   4d456a6c061fe3209821e66abb2e1487
#
_cell.length_a   1.000
_cell.length_b   1.000
_cell.length_c   1.000
_cell.angle_alpha   90.00
_cell.angle_beta   90.00
_cell.angle_gamma   90.00
#
_symmetry.space_group_name_H-M   'P 1'
#
loop_
_entity.id
_entity.type
_entity.pdbx_description
1 polymer ?
#
loop_
_entity_poly.entity_id
_entity_poly.type
_entity_poly.pdbx_seq_one_letter_code
_entity_poly.pdbx_strand_id
1 'polypeptide(L)'
;MKNLFLRTALVLGAMAAAGCGNTNMKQIKHLPYPETERGSVTDNYFGVEVADPYRWLEDDRSEQTAAWVAAENAVTQNYLDQIPFREAMRARLTELWAYPWEGAPAKFGDYYYFYRNDGRQNQAVLYRQASLDAEPEVFLDPNTLSEDGTVALSGISFSEDGRYLAYAASASGSDWSDIHVIRTADKQPTGDIVKWVKLSNAVWTPDEKGFYYSTFDVPEAGVYSSQNQYQKVYYHTLGKPQSSDRLIHMDTQHPLRYFASSVSKDGKWLFITASEGTSGSEILYRKSSDKKFKVLLPGFANDHEIIRAENDKLYVRTNLDAPNYRVIRIDLNNPSVIEEIIPENPKNMLEIVSKPGDYLMASYLEDAQSQVYQYDWNGKLIRKVELPAIGSAGGFSGKKGETEAFYSLTNFTTPSTVYRYDLATGESTLYKRPEVKFNPEDYTTEQVFYTSKDGTKVPMFIVYRNGLKLDGNNPCYLYAYGGFQISLAPWLNPAAIMFMEQGGVYCVANLRGGLEYGEEWHRGGMLDKKQNVFDDFIAAAEYLIANKYTSSKKLAIAGGSNGGLLVGACEVQRPDLFGVCLPGVGVM
;
A
#
# COMPACT_ATOMS: atom_id res chain seq x y z
N MET A 1 -38.28 -12.96 -22.23
CA MET A 1 -37.38 -12.49 -21.17
C MET A 1 -37.70 -13.03 -19.76
N LYS A 2 -38.96 -13.35 -19.41
CA LYS A 2 -39.31 -13.92 -18.08
C LYS A 2 -38.81 -15.36 -17.81
N ASN A 3 -38.54 -16.16 -18.84
CA ASN A 3 -38.12 -17.55 -18.68
C ASN A 3 -36.61 -17.77 -18.55
N LEU A 4 -35.80 -16.71 -18.77
CA LEU A 4 -34.35 -16.78 -18.61
C LEU A 4 -33.94 -16.52 -17.16
N PHE A 5 -34.66 -15.62 -16.46
CA PHE A 5 -34.43 -15.34 -15.03
C PHE A 5 -34.77 -16.51 -14.10
N LEU A 6 -35.77 -17.30 -14.45
CA LEU A 6 -36.17 -18.48 -13.62
C LEU A 6 -35.17 -19.63 -13.71
N ARG A 7 -34.47 -19.79 -14.83
CA ARG A 7 -33.45 -20.83 -14.98
C ARG A 7 -32.13 -20.48 -14.28
N THR A 8 -31.76 -19.19 -14.21
CA THR A 8 -30.57 -18.73 -13.50
C THR A 8 -30.76 -18.79 -11.98
N ALA A 9 -31.97 -18.50 -11.48
CA ALA A 9 -32.30 -18.65 -10.06
C ALA A 9 -32.34 -20.10 -9.60
N LEU A 10 -32.75 -21.04 -10.46
CA LEU A 10 -32.76 -22.49 -10.13
C LEU A 10 -31.33 -23.09 -10.09
N VAL A 11 -30.40 -22.60 -10.90
CA VAL A 11 -28.99 -23.04 -10.88
C VAL A 11 -28.28 -22.51 -9.64
N LEU A 12 -28.56 -21.28 -9.24
CA LEU A 12 -28.03 -20.69 -8.00
C LEU A 12 -28.62 -21.35 -6.74
N GLY A 13 -29.90 -21.70 -6.76
CA GLY A 13 -30.54 -22.44 -5.67
C GLY A 13 -30.02 -23.88 -5.52
N ALA A 14 -29.65 -24.54 -6.60
CA ALA A 14 -29.07 -25.88 -6.58
C ALA A 14 -27.62 -25.89 -6.07
N MET A 15 -26.83 -24.83 -6.31
CA MET A 15 -25.48 -24.70 -5.77
C MET A 15 -25.46 -24.36 -4.27
N ALA A 16 -26.41 -23.55 -3.78
CA ALA A 16 -26.54 -23.27 -2.35
C ALA A 16 -27.01 -24.48 -1.53
N ALA A 17 -27.78 -25.39 -2.12
CA ALA A 17 -28.18 -26.66 -1.49
C ALA A 17 -27.08 -27.73 -1.51
N ALA A 18 -26.11 -27.65 -2.43
CA ALA A 18 -24.99 -28.57 -2.50
C ALA A 18 -23.87 -28.28 -1.47
N GLY A 19 -23.86 -27.08 -0.86
CA GLY A 19 -22.87 -26.70 0.15
C GLY A 19 -23.10 -27.31 1.54
N CYS A 20 -24.24 -27.91 1.82
CA CYS A 20 -24.58 -28.56 3.11
C CYS A 20 -24.76 -30.07 3.05
N GLY A 21 -24.55 -30.72 1.92
CA GLY A 21 -24.57 -32.15 1.79
C GLY A 21 -23.18 -32.74 1.97
N ASN A 22 -23.07 -33.77 2.82
CA ASN A 22 -21.91 -34.64 3.00
C ASN A 22 -21.50 -35.29 1.64
N THR A 23 -20.99 -34.45 0.73
CA THR A 23 -20.27 -34.97 -0.43
C THR A 23 -18.94 -35.47 0.13
N ASN A 24 -18.76 -36.79 0.12
CA ASN A 24 -17.45 -37.43 0.23
C ASN A 24 -16.52 -36.77 -0.80
N MET A 25 -15.86 -35.65 -0.42
CA MET A 25 -14.78 -35.11 -1.23
C MET A 25 -13.77 -36.26 -1.34
N LYS A 26 -13.56 -36.77 -2.53
CA LYS A 26 -12.49 -37.71 -2.77
C LYS A 26 -11.23 -37.09 -2.20
N GLN A 27 -10.56 -37.83 -1.33
CA GLN A 27 -9.31 -37.39 -0.75
C GLN A 27 -8.39 -36.94 -1.90
N ILE A 28 -7.96 -35.70 -1.89
CA ILE A 28 -7.04 -35.14 -2.89
C ILE A 28 -5.76 -35.97 -2.82
N LYS A 29 -5.33 -36.53 -3.96
CA LYS A 29 -4.06 -37.24 -4.04
C LYS A 29 -2.94 -36.26 -4.14
N HIS A 30 -2.00 -36.32 -3.20
CA HIS A 30 -0.75 -35.57 -3.28
C HIS A 30 0.24 -36.32 -4.17
N LEU A 31 0.88 -35.61 -5.09
CA LEU A 31 2.11 -36.08 -5.72
C LEU A 31 3.24 -36.01 -4.70
N PRO A 32 4.25 -36.91 -4.78
CA PRO A 32 5.47 -36.75 -4.00
C PRO A 32 6.15 -35.45 -4.43
N TYR A 33 6.74 -34.75 -3.46
CA TYR A 33 7.60 -33.62 -3.78
C TYR A 33 8.84 -34.09 -4.55
N PRO A 34 9.32 -33.29 -5.54
CA PRO A 34 10.57 -33.58 -6.23
C PRO A 34 11.74 -33.66 -5.25
N GLU A 35 12.70 -34.58 -5.49
CA GLU A 35 13.95 -34.54 -4.75
C GLU A 35 14.72 -33.28 -5.10
N THR A 36 15.06 -32.48 -4.10
CA THR A 36 15.88 -31.27 -4.26
C THR A 36 17.35 -31.64 -4.07
N GLU A 37 18.16 -31.37 -5.08
CA GLU A 37 19.61 -31.65 -5.04
C GLU A 37 20.27 -30.87 -3.90
N ARG A 38 21.13 -31.55 -3.13
CA ARG A 38 21.86 -30.96 -2.02
C ARG A 38 23.29 -30.69 -2.43
N GLY A 39 23.67 -29.41 -2.48
CA GLY A 39 25.04 -28.96 -2.67
C GLY A 39 25.90 -29.08 -1.40
N SER A 40 27.15 -28.70 -1.52
CA SER A 40 28.14 -28.74 -0.42
C SER A 40 28.57 -27.33 0.06
N VAL A 41 27.82 -26.30 -0.25
CA VAL A 41 28.14 -24.92 0.16
C VAL A 41 28.04 -24.79 1.67
N THR A 42 29.03 -24.13 2.25
CA THR A 42 29.10 -23.85 3.69
C THR A 42 29.65 -22.45 3.89
N ASP A 43 29.00 -21.65 4.71
CA ASP A 43 29.42 -20.31 5.11
C ASP A 43 30.03 -20.33 6.52
N ASN A 44 31.03 -19.48 6.78
CA ASN A 44 31.59 -19.30 8.11
C ASN A 44 31.09 -17.99 8.71
N TYR A 45 30.27 -18.08 9.75
CA TYR A 45 29.78 -16.94 10.52
C TYR A 45 30.48 -16.89 11.88
N PHE A 46 31.43 -15.98 12.03
CA PHE A 46 32.18 -15.76 13.29
C PHE A 46 32.84 -17.02 13.84
N GLY A 47 33.36 -17.89 12.97
CA GLY A 47 34.01 -19.16 13.35
C GLY A 47 33.05 -20.35 13.42
N VAL A 48 31.77 -20.17 13.14
CA VAL A 48 30.77 -21.26 13.06
C VAL A 48 30.48 -21.55 11.59
N GLU A 49 30.69 -22.82 11.19
CA GLU A 49 30.35 -23.27 9.85
C GLU A 49 28.85 -23.61 9.76
N VAL A 50 28.17 -22.98 8.81
CA VAL A 50 26.74 -23.17 8.53
C VAL A 50 26.60 -23.70 7.11
N ALA A 51 26.09 -24.93 6.97
CA ALA A 51 25.85 -25.53 5.66
C ALA A 51 24.62 -24.91 4.99
N ASP A 52 24.78 -24.55 3.72
CA ASP A 52 23.67 -24.11 2.85
C ASP A 52 23.59 -24.99 1.59
N PRO A 53 22.96 -26.17 1.72
CA PRO A 53 22.94 -27.14 0.63
C PRO A 53 22.07 -26.74 -0.55
N TYR A 54 21.31 -25.67 -0.43
CA TYR A 54 20.38 -25.18 -1.45
C TYR A 54 20.76 -23.82 -2.03
N ARG A 55 21.99 -23.34 -1.79
CA ARG A 55 22.51 -22.07 -2.32
C ARG A 55 22.33 -21.92 -3.83
N TRP A 56 22.36 -23.01 -4.57
CA TRP A 56 22.19 -22.99 -6.01
C TRP A 56 20.81 -22.47 -6.47
N LEU A 57 19.78 -22.53 -5.61
CA LEU A 57 18.45 -21.97 -5.87
C LEU A 57 18.46 -20.43 -5.91
N GLU A 58 19.48 -19.77 -5.40
CA GLU A 58 19.63 -18.30 -5.47
C GLU A 58 19.96 -17.83 -6.89
N ASP A 59 20.45 -18.69 -7.77
CA ASP A 59 20.65 -18.38 -9.19
C ASP A 59 19.32 -18.56 -9.94
N ASP A 60 18.53 -17.48 -9.96
CA ASP A 60 17.20 -17.40 -10.59
C ASP A 60 17.22 -17.52 -12.12
N ARG A 61 18.43 -17.47 -12.74
CA ARG A 61 18.63 -17.57 -14.19
C ARG A 61 19.18 -18.91 -14.65
N SER A 62 19.54 -19.80 -13.72
CA SER A 62 20.05 -21.11 -14.07
C SER A 62 18.95 -22.03 -14.61
N GLU A 63 19.29 -22.85 -15.59
CA GLU A 63 18.40 -23.88 -16.10
C GLU A 63 18.00 -24.90 -15.00
N GLN A 64 18.89 -25.14 -14.05
CA GLN A 64 18.67 -26.05 -12.93
C GLN A 64 17.56 -25.52 -12.02
N THR A 65 17.63 -24.25 -11.63
CA THR A 65 16.58 -23.59 -10.83
C THR A 65 15.24 -23.54 -11.57
N ALA A 66 15.27 -23.20 -12.87
CA ALA A 66 14.07 -23.22 -13.69
C ALA A 66 13.40 -24.61 -13.77
N ALA A 67 14.19 -25.67 -13.92
CA ALA A 67 13.70 -27.06 -13.95
C ALA A 67 13.10 -27.46 -12.59
N TRP A 68 13.73 -27.10 -11.48
CA TRP A 68 13.21 -27.35 -10.13
C TRP A 68 11.88 -26.63 -9.89
N VAL A 69 11.79 -25.32 -10.22
CA VAL A 69 10.56 -24.54 -10.14
C VAL A 69 9.43 -25.17 -10.96
N ALA A 70 9.72 -25.64 -12.18
CA ALA A 70 8.73 -26.30 -13.02
C ALA A 70 8.22 -27.61 -12.39
N ALA A 71 9.09 -28.39 -11.76
CA ALA A 71 8.72 -29.64 -11.08
C ALA A 71 7.86 -29.39 -9.83
N GLU A 72 8.19 -28.39 -9.00
CA GLU A 72 7.40 -28.00 -7.83
C GLU A 72 6.03 -27.44 -8.24
N ASN A 73 5.97 -26.62 -9.30
CA ASN A 73 4.73 -26.10 -9.84
C ASN A 73 3.81 -27.22 -10.36
N ALA A 74 4.36 -28.30 -10.91
CA ALA A 74 3.57 -29.44 -11.35
C ALA A 74 2.87 -30.14 -10.18
N VAL A 75 3.50 -30.24 -9.00
CA VAL A 75 2.86 -30.77 -7.78
C VAL A 75 1.70 -29.87 -7.35
N THR A 76 1.94 -28.58 -7.28
CA THR A 76 0.94 -27.57 -6.92
C THR A 76 -0.26 -27.61 -7.89
N GLN A 77 0.02 -27.60 -9.20
CA GLN A 77 -1.04 -27.61 -10.23
C GLN A 77 -1.87 -28.89 -10.17
N ASN A 78 -1.22 -30.05 -9.99
CA ASN A 78 -1.92 -31.33 -9.83
C ASN A 78 -2.88 -31.31 -8.63
N TYR A 79 -2.46 -30.72 -7.50
CA TYR A 79 -3.34 -30.56 -6.34
C TYR A 79 -4.55 -29.68 -6.66
N LEU A 80 -4.30 -28.48 -7.24
CA LEU A 80 -5.34 -27.51 -7.54
C LEU A 80 -6.35 -28.00 -8.57
N ASP A 81 -5.93 -28.79 -9.56
CA ASP A 81 -6.80 -29.33 -10.62
C ASP A 81 -7.79 -30.39 -10.10
N GLN A 82 -7.52 -30.96 -8.93
CA GLN A 82 -8.45 -31.92 -8.30
C GLN A 82 -9.59 -31.22 -7.53
N ILE A 83 -9.53 -29.88 -7.35
CA ILE A 83 -10.58 -29.12 -6.64
C ILE A 83 -11.80 -28.96 -7.56
N PRO A 84 -12.94 -29.65 -7.28
CA PRO A 84 -14.05 -29.75 -8.24
C PRO A 84 -14.81 -28.43 -8.46
N PHE A 85 -14.69 -27.46 -7.55
CA PHE A 85 -15.36 -26.15 -7.62
C PHE A 85 -14.42 -25.01 -8.03
N ARG A 86 -13.15 -25.30 -8.39
CA ARG A 86 -12.15 -24.28 -8.74
C ARG A 86 -12.60 -23.36 -9.86
N GLU A 87 -13.17 -23.94 -10.94
CA GLU A 87 -13.64 -23.16 -12.09
C GLU A 87 -14.84 -22.27 -11.75
N ALA A 88 -15.76 -22.76 -10.90
CA ALA A 88 -16.88 -21.95 -10.42
C ALA A 88 -16.39 -20.76 -9.57
N MET A 89 -15.39 -20.99 -8.70
CA MET A 89 -14.76 -19.92 -7.94
C MET A 89 -14.05 -18.90 -8.84
N ARG A 90 -13.28 -19.37 -9.83
CA ARG A 90 -12.61 -18.51 -10.82
C ARG A 90 -13.61 -17.62 -11.55
N ALA A 91 -14.70 -18.22 -12.04
CA ALA A 91 -15.76 -17.49 -12.75
C ALA A 91 -16.38 -16.41 -11.85
N ARG A 92 -16.70 -16.74 -10.58
CA ARG A 92 -17.27 -15.78 -9.64
C ARG A 92 -16.29 -14.66 -9.27
N LEU A 93 -15.02 -15.00 -9.02
CA LEU A 93 -13.98 -14.01 -8.78
C LEU A 93 -13.81 -13.06 -9.97
N THR A 94 -13.79 -13.61 -11.20
CA THR A 94 -13.71 -12.79 -12.41
C THR A 94 -14.90 -11.83 -12.50
N GLU A 95 -16.10 -12.27 -12.19
CA GLU A 95 -17.29 -11.43 -12.17
C GLU A 95 -17.22 -10.34 -11.10
N LEU A 96 -16.76 -10.69 -9.88
CA LEU A 96 -16.63 -9.74 -8.76
C LEU A 96 -15.53 -8.71 -8.99
N TRP A 97 -14.47 -9.06 -9.69
CA TRP A 97 -13.36 -8.14 -10.02
C TRP A 97 -13.62 -7.27 -11.25
N ALA A 98 -14.45 -7.76 -12.19
CA ALA A 98 -14.71 -7.11 -13.46
C ALA A 98 -15.74 -5.97 -13.33
N TYR A 99 -15.48 -4.98 -12.48
CA TYR A 99 -16.29 -3.75 -12.42
C TYR A 99 -15.48 -2.53 -12.86
N PRO A 100 -16.05 -1.68 -13.71
CA PRO A 100 -15.42 -0.44 -14.11
C PRO A 100 -15.27 0.52 -12.92
N TRP A 101 -14.13 1.22 -12.83
CA TRP A 101 -13.92 2.24 -11.82
C TRP A 101 -13.13 3.43 -12.35
N GLU A 102 -13.34 4.58 -11.71
CA GLU A 102 -12.61 5.82 -11.94
C GLU A 102 -12.05 6.34 -10.62
N GLY A 103 -10.80 6.79 -10.63
CA GLY A 103 -10.16 7.45 -9.50
C GLY A 103 -10.57 8.91 -9.34
N ALA A 104 -10.20 9.51 -8.22
CA ALA A 104 -10.38 10.93 -7.97
C ALA A 104 -9.60 11.76 -9.00
N PRO A 105 -10.22 12.77 -9.64
CA PRO A 105 -9.53 13.63 -10.58
C PRO A 105 -8.61 14.62 -9.85
N ALA A 106 -7.45 14.90 -10.46
CA ALA A 106 -6.52 15.93 -10.01
C ALA A 106 -6.21 16.88 -11.17
N LYS A 107 -6.19 18.18 -10.91
CA LYS A 107 -5.96 19.19 -11.93
C LYS A 107 -4.49 19.51 -12.08
N PHE A 108 -3.97 19.41 -13.33
CA PHE A 108 -2.62 19.84 -13.71
C PHE A 108 -2.70 20.64 -15.02
N GLY A 109 -2.20 21.88 -15.00
CA GLY A 109 -2.40 22.80 -16.13
C GLY A 109 -3.89 23.01 -16.40
N ASP A 110 -4.26 22.85 -17.66
CA ASP A 110 -5.63 23.07 -18.16
C ASP A 110 -6.53 21.83 -18.07
N TYR A 111 -6.00 20.69 -17.57
CA TYR A 111 -6.71 19.41 -17.59
C TYR A 111 -6.85 18.80 -16.20
N TYR A 112 -7.96 18.05 -16.03
CA TYR A 112 -8.15 17.08 -14.96
C TYR A 112 -7.63 15.71 -15.41
N TYR A 113 -6.83 15.06 -14.59
CA TYR A 113 -6.28 13.73 -14.84
C TYR A 113 -6.82 12.75 -13.81
N PHE A 114 -7.15 11.55 -14.26
CA PHE A 114 -7.64 10.48 -13.39
C PHE A 114 -7.37 9.11 -14.01
N TYR A 115 -7.27 8.11 -13.16
CA TYR A 115 -7.16 6.73 -13.61
C TYR A 115 -8.54 6.14 -13.84
N ARG A 116 -8.68 5.34 -14.90
CA ARG A 116 -9.85 4.54 -15.20
C ARG A 116 -9.43 3.13 -15.56
N ASN A 117 -10.21 2.12 -15.12
CA ASN A 117 -10.08 0.74 -15.54
C ASN A 117 -11.49 0.23 -15.89
N ASP A 118 -11.63 -0.51 -16.98
CA ASP A 118 -12.90 -1.08 -17.41
C ASP A 118 -13.26 -2.37 -16.63
N GLY A 119 -12.44 -2.77 -15.68
CA GLY A 119 -12.55 -3.97 -14.87
C GLY A 119 -11.89 -5.21 -15.49
N ARG A 120 -11.24 -5.08 -16.65
CA ARG A 120 -10.58 -6.17 -17.38
C ARG A 120 -9.15 -5.86 -17.79
N GLN A 121 -8.77 -4.59 -17.82
CA GLN A 121 -7.42 -4.16 -18.14
C GLN A 121 -6.45 -4.55 -17.02
N ASN A 122 -5.27 -5.01 -17.36
CA ASN A 122 -4.23 -5.37 -16.39
C ASN A 122 -3.81 -4.16 -15.53
N GLN A 123 -3.73 -2.98 -16.16
CA GLN A 123 -3.38 -1.72 -15.50
C GLN A 123 -4.42 -0.66 -15.78
N ALA A 124 -4.65 0.23 -14.81
CA ALA A 124 -5.51 1.39 -15.03
C ALA A 124 -4.86 2.36 -16.01
N VAL A 125 -5.67 2.90 -16.90
CA VAL A 125 -5.27 3.87 -17.92
C VAL A 125 -5.42 5.28 -17.36
N LEU A 126 -4.43 6.14 -17.58
CA LEU A 126 -4.49 7.55 -17.23
C LEU A 126 -5.24 8.32 -18.31
N TYR A 127 -6.37 8.90 -17.94
CA TYR A 127 -7.20 9.77 -18.76
C TYR A 127 -7.00 11.24 -18.39
N ARG A 128 -7.37 12.14 -19.31
CA ARG A 128 -7.53 13.57 -19.04
C ARG A 128 -8.78 14.12 -19.66
N GLN A 129 -9.29 15.23 -19.10
CA GLN A 129 -10.44 15.98 -19.60
C GLN A 129 -10.27 17.47 -19.32
N ALA A 130 -10.81 18.32 -20.18
CA ALA A 130 -10.67 19.79 -20.07
C ALA A 130 -11.53 20.38 -18.94
N SER A 131 -12.64 19.75 -18.59
CA SER A 131 -13.49 20.07 -17.44
C SER A 131 -14.06 18.77 -16.87
N LEU A 132 -14.65 18.82 -15.67
CA LEU A 132 -15.23 17.63 -15.02
C LEU A 132 -16.41 17.02 -15.83
N ASP A 133 -17.04 17.80 -16.70
CA ASP A 133 -18.16 17.37 -17.55
C ASP A 133 -17.73 17.10 -19.01
N ALA A 134 -16.47 17.34 -19.36
CA ALA A 134 -15.98 17.09 -20.73
C ALA A 134 -15.73 15.60 -20.97
N GLU A 135 -15.86 15.17 -22.24
CA GLU A 135 -15.49 13.80 -22.62
C GLU A 135 -14.00 13.55 -22.35
N PRO A 136 -13.67 12.49 -21.60
CA PRO A 136 -12.29 12.15 -21.30
C PRO A 136 -11.59 11.48 -22.50
N GLU A 137 -10.33 11.80 -22.68
CA GLU A 137 -9.46 11.14 -23.64
C GLU A 137 -8.33 10.37 -22.93
N VAL A 138 -7.88 9.28 -23.54
CA VAL A 138 -6.70 8.55 -23.07
C VAL A 138 -5.49 9.47 -23.12
N PHE A 139 -4.77 9.59 -22.01
CA PHE A 139 -3.55 10.35 -21.93
C PHE A 139 -2.31 9.43 -21.96
N LEU A 140 -2.27 8.42 -21.09
CA LEU A 140 -1.21 7.41 -21.06
C LEU A 140 -1.84 6.04 -20.74
N ASP A 141 -1.63 5.08 -21.65
CA ASP A 141 -2.08 3.69 -21.45
C ASP A 141 -0.87 2.80 -21.13
N PRO A 142 -0.68 2.41 -19.86
CA PRO A 142 0.43 1.55 -19.48
C PRO A 142 0.34 0.14 -20.07
N ASN A 143 -0.85 -0.33 -20.48
CA ASN A 143 -1.01 -1.64 -21.12
C ASN A 143 -0.35 -1.71 -22.52
N THR A 144 0.08 -0.57 -23.07
CA THR A 144 0.77 -0.48 -24.37
C THR A 144 2.28 -0.31 -24.25
N LEU A 145 2.84 -0.28 -23.04
CA LEU A 145 4.28 -0.06 -22.82
C LEU A 145 5.14 -1.29 -23.17
N SER A 146 4.55 -2.49 -23.19
CA SER A 146 5.19 -3.71 -23.67
C SER A 146 4.18 -4.63 -24.33
N GLU A 147 4.63 -5.44 -25.30
CA GLU A 147 3.77 -6.39 -26.02
C GLU A 147 3.25 -7.52 -25.12
N ASP A 148 4.06 -7.94 -24.15
CA ASP A 148 3.75 -9.01 -23.20
C ASP A 148 3.03 -8.54 -21.93
N GLY A 149 2.80 -7.21 -21.77
CA GLY A 149 2.14 -6.61 -20.62
C GLY A 149 2.93 -6.66 -19.31
N THR A 150 4.24 -6.95 -19.36
CA THR A 150 5.10 -7.07 -18.17
C THR A 150 5.65 -5.75 -17.67
N VAL A 151 5.54 -4.66 -18.45
CA VAL A 151 5.95 -3.32 -18.02
C VAL A 151 4.80 -2.61 -17.32
N ALA A 152 5.06 -2.13 -16.10
CA ALA A 152 4.07 -1.43 -15.28
C ALA A 152 4.54 -0.01 -14.92
N LEU A 153 3.58 0.90 -14.72
CA LEU A 153 3.87 2.20 -14.10
C LEU A 153 4.19 2.01 -12.63
N SER A 154 5.37 2.49 -12.20
CA SER A 154 5.78 2.54 -10.80
C SER A 154 5.58 3.92 -10.16
N GLY A 155 5.34 4.97 -10.95
CA GLY A 155 5.04 6.30 -10.47
C GLY A 155 4.80 7.31 -11.60
N ILE A 156 4.11 8.40 -11.24
CA ILE A 156 3.93 9.57 -12.11
C ILE A 156 4.20 10.85 -11.34
N SER A 157 4.69 11.88 -12.01
CA SER A 157 4.92 13.21 -11.44
C SER A 157 4.70 14.28 -12.50
N PHE A 158 3.73 15.16 -12.27
CA PHE A 158 3.51 16.32 -13.13
C PHE A 158 4.44 17.48 -12.73
N SER A 159 4.88 18.25 -13.69
CA SER A 159 5.52 19.53 -13.45
C SER A 159 4.53 20.53 -12.85
N GLU A 160 5.01 21.62 -12.22
CA GLU A 160 4.16 22.56 -11.45
C GLU A 160 3.05 23.19 -12.31
N ASP A 161 3.41 23.64 -13.52
CA ASP A 161 2.44 24.21 -14.47
C ASP A 161 1.65 23.13 -15.25
N GLY A 162 2.01 21.86 -15.08
CA GLY A 162 1.38 20.75 -15.77
C GLY A 162 1.79 20.63 -17.25
N ARG A 163 2.91 21.23 -17.68
CA ARG A 163 3.41 21.13 -19.06
C ARG A 163 4.06 19.78 -19.39
N TYR A 164 4.58 19.11 -18.36
CA TYR A 164 5.25 17.82 -18.49
C TYR A 164 4.69 16.81 -17.51
N LEU A 165 4.69 15.55 -17.93
CA LEU A 165 4.54 14.39 -17.06
C LEU A 165 5.83 13.56 -17.14
N ALA A 166 6.46 13.32 -16.01
CA ALA A 166 7.44 12.26 -15.84
C ALA A 166 6.73 11.00 -15.32
N TYR A 167 6.94 9.86 -16.00
CA TYR A 167 6.42 8.58 -15.52
C TYR A 167 7.57 7.58 -15.38
N ALA A 168 7.54 6.81 -14.31
CA ALA A 168 8.49 5.74 -14.06
C ALA A 168 7.85 4.41 -14.49
N ALA A 169 8.58 3.63 -15.27
CA ALA A 169 8.14 2.32 -15.76
C ALA A 169 9.13 1.24 -15.31
N SER A 170 8.61 0.15 -14.73
CA SER A 170 9.39 -1.00 -14.31
C SER A 170 9.00 -2.24 -15.09
N ALA A 171 9.97 -3.10 -15.40
CA ALA A 171 9.76 -4.33 -16.16
C ALA A 171 9.73 -5.54 -15.23
N SER A 172 8.79 -6.47 -15.47
CA SER A 172 8.73 -7.80 -14.84
C SER A 172 8.76 -7.80 -13.32
N GLY A 173 8.12 -6.79 -12.68
CA GLY A 173 8.07 -6.67 -11.22
C GLY A 173 9.38 -6.22 -10.56
N SER A 174 10.35 -5.72 -11.34
CA SER A 174 11.60 -5.16 -10.83
C SER A 174 11.35 -3.92 -9.98
N ASP A 175 12.16 -3.73 -8.93
CA ASP A 175 12.23 -2.46 -8.18
C ASP A 175 12.95 -1.36 -8.95
N TRP A 176 13.63 -1.68 -10.04
CA TRP A 176 14.28 -0.73 -10.93
C TRP A 176 13.30 -0.19 -11.95
N SER A 177 13.36 1.10 -12.19
CA SER A 177 12.49 1.81 -13.12
C SER A 177 13.30 2.72 -14.04
N ASP A 178 12.76 2.99 -15.22
CA ASP A 178 13.22 4.06 -16.09
C ASP A 178 12.19 5.20 -16.05
N ILE A 179 12.65 6.44 -15.85
CA ILE A 179 11.81 7.64 -15.91
C ILE A 179 11.80 8.15 -17.36
N HIS A 180 10.61 8.31 -17.90
CA HIS A 180 10.32 8.90 -19.20
C HIS A 180 9.57 10.22 -19.02
N VAL A 181 9.78 11.16 -19.94
CA VAL A 181 9.09 12.47 -19.89
C VAL A 181 8.28 12.68 -21.16
N ILE A 182 7.03 13.10 -21.00
CA ILE A 182 6.12 13.48 -22.10
C ILE A 182 5.60 14.91 -21.89
N ARG A 183 5.40 15.63 -23.00
CA ARG A 183 4.69 16.91 -23.01
C ARG A 183 3.19 16.66 -22.88
N THR A 184 2.55 17.36 -21.97
CA THR A 184 1.10 17.19 -21.75
C THR A 184 0.28 17.75 -22.91
N ALA A 185 0.73 18.79 -23.59
CA ALA A 185 -0.01 19.44 -24.65
C ALA A 185 -0.32 18.52 -25.85
N ASP A 186 0.67 17.77 -26.30
CA ASP A 186 0.60 16.94 -27.53
C ASP A 186 0.82 15.44 -27.27
N LYS A 187 1.04 15.04 -26.00
CA LYS A 187 1.32 13.66 -25.57
C LYS A 187 2.61 13.08 -26.18
N GLN A 188 3.52 13.93 -26.66
CA GLN A 188 4.75 13.47 -27.31
C GLN A 188 5.88 13.33 -26.30
N PRO A 189 6.72 12.28 -26.39
CA PRO A 189 7.92 12.15 -25.58
C PRO A 189 8.88 13.30 -25.85
N THR A 190 9.57 13.77 -24.83
CA THR A 190 10.63 14.78 -24.96
C THR A 190 11.94 14.17 -25.44
N GLY A 191 12.10 12.85 -25.29
CA GLY A 191 13.34 12.13 -25.52
C GLY A 191 14.19 11.96 -24.26
N ASP A 192 13.80 12.59 -23.15
CA ASP A 192 14.48 12.42 -21.86
C ASP A 192 14.13 11.04 -21.28
N ILE A 193 15.16 10.24 -21.00
CA ILE A 193 15.06 8.93 -20.35
C ILE A 193 16.13 8.87 -19.26
N VAL A 194 15.69 8.67 -18.02
CA VAL A 194 16.58 8.46 -16.87
C VAL A 194 16.45 7.01 -16.42
N LYS A 195 17.50 6.24 -16.61
CA LYS A 195 17.54 4.80 -16.33
C LYS A 195 18.05 4.50 -14.93
N TRP A 196 17.75 3.27 -14.48
CA TRP A 196 18.27 2.72 -13.23
C TRP A 196 17.83 3.52 -12.00
N VAL A 197 16.58 3.95 -11.97
CA VAL A 197 15.99 4.62 -10.81
C VAL A 197 15.42 3.57 -9.86
N LYS A 198 15.67 3.73 -8.57
CA LYS A 198 15.14 2.83 -7.53
C LYS A 198 14.80 3.62 -6.27
N LEU A 199 13.64 3.34 -5.66
CA LEU A 199 13.10 4.03 -4.49
C LEU A 199 12.97 5.55 -4.70
N SER A 200 12.58 5.99 -5.91
CA SER A 200 12.49 7.40 -6.26
C SER A 200 11.53 7.64 -7.42
N ASN A 201 11.01 8.87 -7.47
CA ASN A 201 10.28 9.44 -8.60
C ASN A 201 10.93 10.76 -9.01
N ALA A 202 10.47 11.35 -10.11
CA ALA A 202 10.91 12.69 -10.52
C ALA A 202 10.34 13.76 -9.57
N VAL A 203 11.21 14.61 -9.02
CA VAL A 203 10.84 15.76 -8.20
C VAL A 203 11.17 17.03 -8.98
N TRP A 204 10.16 17.58 -9.64
CA TRP A 204 10.32 18.74 -10.53
C TRP A 204 10.79 19.99 -9.79
N THR A 205 11.67 20.76 -10.44
CA THR A 205 11.92 22.15 -10.01
C THR A 205 10.76 23.04 -10.47
N PRO A 206 10.40 24.09 -9.68
CA PRO A 206 9.28 24.98 -10.05
C PRO A 206 9.47 25.74 -11.37
N ASP A 207 10.69 25.88 -11.86
CA ASP A 207 11.00 26.47 -13.18
C ASP A 207 10.88 25.47 -14.34
N GLU A 208 10.55 24.21 -14.03
CA GLU A 208 10.34 23.09 -14.95
C GLU A 208 11.52 22.80 -15.91
N LYS A 209 12.74 23.27 -15.55
CA LYS A 209 13.93 22.98 -16.37
C LYS A 209 14.51 21.60 -16.14
N GLY A 210 14.03 20.88 -15.15
CA GLY A 210 14.47 19.55 -14.80
C GLY A 210 13.87 19.04 -13.51
N PHE A 211 14.40 17.95 -13.03
CA PHE A 211 13.91 17.29 -11.81
C PHE A 211 15.04 16.59 -11.07
N TYR A 212 14.84 16.40 -9.77
CA TYR A 212 15.69 15.57 -8.92
C TYR A 212 15.17 14.12 -8.94
N TYR A 213 16.11 13.17 -8.84
CA TYR A 213 15.82 11.75 -8.69
C TYR A 213 16.94 11.07 -7.90
N SER A 214 16.63 9.91 -7.31
CA SER A 214 17.60 9.10 -6.57
C SER A 214 17.85 7.78 -7.29
N THR A 215 19.10 7.32 -7.27
CA THR A 215 19.53 6.08 -7.91
C THR A 215 20.72 5.48 -7.18
N PHE A 216 20.99 4.21 -7.49
CA PHE A 216 22.22 3.50 -7.10
C PHE A 216 23.10 3.29 -8.34
N ASP A 217 24.34 2.84 -8.12
CA ASP A 217 25.16 2.36 -9.23
C ASP A 217 24.53 1.10 -9.85
N VAL A 218 24.71 0.93 -11.15
CA VAL A 218 24.18 -0.23 -11.87
C VAL A 218 24.85 -1.49 -11.30
N PRO A 219 24.09 -2.52 -10.89
CA PRO A 219 24.65 -3.74 -10.37
C PRO A 219 25.55 -4.43 -11.40
N GLU A 220 26.76 -4.82 -11.02
CA GLU A 220 27.70 -5.55 -11.89
C GLU A 220 27.24 -7.00 -12.14
N ALA A 221 26.52 -7.61 -11.17
CA ALA A 221 25.95 -8.95 -11.27
C ALA A 221 24.68 -9.06 -10.43
N GLY A 222 23.69 -9.84 -10.89
CA GLY A 222 22.51 -10.18 -10.11
C GLY A 222 21.59 -8.98 -9.81
N VAL A 223 20.87 -8.46 -10.82
CA VAL A 223 19.99 -7.28 -10.69
C VAL A 223 18.99 -7.40 -9.55
N TYR A 224 18.54 -8.62 -9.25
CA TYR A 224 17.55 -8.89 -8.20
C TYR A 224 18.15 -9.22 -6.83
N SER A 225 19.39 -9.74 -6.79
CA SER A 225 20.04 -10.22 -5.57
C SER A 225 21.17 -9.31 -5.06
N SER A 226 21.62 -8.34 -5.86
CA SER A 226 22.71 -7.43 -5.45
C SER A 226 22.26 -6.48 -4.35
N GLN A 227 23.06 -6.33 -3.30
CA GLN A 227 22.87 -5.33 -2.28
C GLN A 227 23.09 -3.92 -2.86
N ASN A 228 22.07 -3.06 -2.74
CA ASN A 228 22.18 -1.67 -3.18
C ASN A 228 22.81 -0.83 -2.08
N GLN A 229 23.86 -0.09 -2.43
CA GLN A 229 24.63 0.76 -1.52
C GLN A 229 24.92 2.11 -2.15
N TYR A 230 25.18 3.13 -1.30
CA TYR A 230 25.59 4.47 -1.72
C TYR A 230 24.60 5.13 -2.67
N GLN A 231 23.33 5.18 -2.30
CA GLN A 231 22.32 5.90 -3.09
C GLN A 231 22.75 7.35 -3.32
N LYS A 232 22.51 7.86 -4.50
CA LYS A 232 22.90 9.20 -4.96
C LYS A 232 21.67 9.97 -5.40
N VAL A 233 21.61 11.25 -5.09
CA VAL A 233 20.62 12.18 -5.63
C VAL A 233 21.24 12.94 -6.77
N TYR A 234 20.58 12.93 -7.93
CA TYR A 234 20.98 13.66 -9.12
C TYR A 234 19.94 14.71 -9.50
N TYR A 235 20.36 15.66 -10.31
CA TYR A 235 19.49 16.59 -11.01
C TYR A 235 19.61 16.36 -12.51
N HIS A 236 18.51 15.99 -13.14
CA HIS A 236 18.37 15.87 -14.58
C HIS A 236 17.90 17.17 -15.19
N THR A 237 18.57 17.63 -16.25
CA THR A 237 18.16 18.82 -17.01
C THR A 237 17.45 18.36 -18.28
N LEU A 238 16.22 18.83 -18.50
CA LEU A 238 15.44 18.47 -19.69
C LEU A 238 16.20 18.76 -20.98
N GLY A 239 16.12 17.81 -21.92
CA GLY A 239 16.79 17.86 -23.21
C GLY A 239 18.29 17.59 -23.15
N LYS A 240 18.82 17.11 -22.02
CA LYS A 240 20.21 16.70 -21.86
C LYS A 240 20.32 15.20 -21.60
N PRO A 241 21.42 14.55 -22.02
CA PRO A 241 21.61 13.14 -21.72
C PRO A 241 21.85 12.91 -20.21
N GLN A 242 21.37 11.79 -19.67
CA GLN A 242 21.57 11.40 -18.26
C GLN A 242 23.04 11.43 -17.82
N SER A 243 23.99 11.14 -18.73
CA SER A 243 25.43 11.19 -18.44
C SER A 243 25.94 12.59 -18.05
N SER A 244 25.16 13.64 -18.32
CA SER A 244 25.47 15.03 -17.92
C SER A 244 24.78 15.44 -16.61
N ASP A 245 24.06 14.53 -15.96
CA ASP A 245 23.31 14.84 -14.74
C ASP A 245 24.24 15.20 -13.59
N ARG A 246 23.82 16.19 -12.84
CA ARG A 246 24.62 16.76 -11.76
C ARG A 246 24.36 16.04 -10.45
N LEU A 247 25.41 15.47 -9.85
CA LEU A 247 25.34 14.93 -8.49
C LEU A 247 25.01 16.05 -7.49
N ILE A 248 23.97 15.83 -6.70
CA ILE A 248 23.45 16.77 -5.70
C ILE A 248 23.82 16.35 -4.29
N HIS A 249 23.65 15.05 -3.99
CA HIS A 249 23.94 14.50 -2.66
C HIS A 249 24.35 13.04 -2.74
N MET A 250 25.26 12.64 -1.87
CA MET A 250 25.69 11.27 -1.60
C MET A 250 26.31 11.23 -0.20
N ASP A 251 26.07 10.14 0.54
CA ASP A 251 26.76 9.86 1.80
C ASP A 251 27.71 8.66 1.60
N THR A 252 29.02 8.93 1.70
CA THR A 252 30.05 7.89 1.57
C THR A 252 30.39 7.16 2.86
N GLN A 253 29.88 7.64 3.99
CA GLN A 253 30.14 7.05 5.31
C GLN A 253 29.06 6.03 5.70
N HIS A 254 27.85 6.17 5.18
CA HIS A 254 26.70 5.34 5.50
C HIS A 254 26.12 4.72 4.23
N PRO A 255 26.65 3.56 3.79
CA PRO A 255 26.31 2.99 2.48
C PRO A 255 24.85 2.57 2.33
N LEU A 256 24.16 2.29 3.43
CA LEU A 256 22.78 1.80 3.41
C LEU A 256 21.72 2.90 3.50
N ARG A 257 22.13 4.17 3.62
CA ARG A 257 21.18 5.29 3.60
C ARG A 257 20.57 5.47 2.22
N TYR A 258 19.29 5.79 2.22
CA TYR A 258 18.59 6.20 1.02
C TYR A 258 17.94 7.57 1.20
N PHE A 259 17.69 8.25 0.06
CA PHE A 259 17.40 9.68 0.05
C PHE A 259 16.18 9.98 -0.82
N ALA A 260 15.26 10.76 -0.27
CA ALA A 260 14.22 11.43 -1.04
C ALA A 260 14.50 12.94 -1.09
N SER A 261 14.25 13.55 -2.24
CA SER A 261 14.39 14.99 -2.40
C SER A 261 13.04 15.70 -2.37
N SER A 262 13.01 16.96 -1.92
CA SER A 262 11.88 17.85 -2.09
C SER A 262 12.34 19.30 -2.24
N VAL A 263 11.52 20.12 -2.91
CA VAL A 263 11.85 21.50 -3.26
C VAL A 263 10.75 22.42 -2.76
N SER A 264 11.11 23.60 -2.23
CA SER A 264 10.13 24.61 -1.90
C SER A 264 9.40 25.14 -3.14
N LYS A 265 8.17 25.61 -2.96
CA LYS A 265 7.32 26.06 -4.06
C LYS A 265 7.90 27.21 -4.88
N ASP A 266 8.75 28.04 -4.28
CA ASP A 266 9.50 29.13 -4.92
C ASP A 266 10.88 28.71 -5.47
N GLY A 267 11.25 27.42 -5.33
CA GLY A 267 12.55 26.90 -5.75
C GLY A 267 13.74 27.34 -4.91
N LYS A 268 13.52 28.11 -3.84
CA LYS A 268 14.58 28.70 -3.01
C LYS A 268 15.29 27.67 -2.13
N TRP A 269 14.57 26.65 -1.66
CA TRP A 269 15.06 25.66 -0.72
C TRP A 269 15.00 24.24 -1.32
N LEU A 270 16.07 23.49 -1.08
CA LEU A 270 16.16 22.06 -1.42
C LEU A 270 16.33 21.27 -0.13
N PHE A 271 15.57 20.21 -0.01
CA PHE A 271 15.58 19.28 1.12
C PHE A 271 15.98 17.88 0.67
N ILE A 272 16.67 17.16 1.55
CA ILE A 272 16.91 15.72 1.45
C ILE A 272 16.37 15.08 2.73
N THR A 273 15.46 14.15 2.58
CA THR A 273 15.06 13.25 3.65
C THR A 273 15.91 11.99 3.54
N ALA A 274 16.75 11.76 4.55
CA ALA A 274 17.59 10.56 4.65
C ALA A 274 16.93 9.53 5.55
N SER A 275 17.00 8.25 5.18
CA SER A 275 16.46 7.13 5.96
C SER A 275 17.45 5.97 5.99
N GLU A 276 17.46 5.19 7.08
CA GLU A 276 18.32 3.99 7.26
C GLU A 276 17.50 2.69 7.31
N GLY A 277 16.19 2.80 7.44
CA GLY A 277 15.25 1.70 7.56
C GLY A 277 13.86 2.09 7.11
N THR A 278 12.86 1.37 7.56
CA THR A 278 11.45 1.60 7.20
C THR A 278 10.76 2.63 8.11
N SER A 279 11.42 3.06 9.18
CA SER A 279 10.97 4.11 10.09
C SER A 279 12.14 4.98 10.50
N GLY A 280 11.86 6.21 10.87
CA GLY A 280 12.84 7.22 11.23
C GLY A 280 13.53 7.88 10.04
N SER A 281 13.65 9.22 10.10
CA SER A 281 14.31 9.98 9.04
C SER A 281 14.97 11.24 9.55
N GLU A 282 16.04 11.66 8.89
CA GLU A 282 16.73 12.93 9.10
C GLU A 282 16.41 13.87 7.94
N ILE A 283 16.13 15.15 8.22
CA ILE A 283 15.96 16.17 7.18
C ILE A 283 17.19 17.04 7.08
N LEU A 284 17.78 17.02 5.88
CA LEU A 284 18.83 17.95 5.46
C LEU A 284 18.21 19.06 4.62
N TYR A 285 18.76 20.29 4.70
CA TYR A 285 18.28 21.42 3.92
C TYR A 285 19.42 22.35 3.47
N ARG A 286 19.18 23.06 2.38
CA ARG A 286 20.02 24.17 1.92
C ARG A 286 19.24 25.14 1.03
N LYS A 287 19.75 26.34 0.84
CA LYS A 287 19.30 27.18 -0.27
C LYS A 287 19.74 26.55 -1.59
N SER A 288 18.93 26.67 -2.62
CA SER A 288 19.26 26.15 -3.96
C SER A 288 20.57 26.74 -4.52
N SER A 289 20.92 27.97 -4.10
CA SER A 289 22.19 28.62 -4.42
C SER A 289 23.40 28.06 -3.70
N ASP A 290 23.20 27.39 -2.56
CA ASP A 290 24.28 26.90 -1.71
C ASP A 290 24.77 25.51 -2.20
N LYS A 291 26.01 25.16 -1.83
CA LYS A 291 26.61 23.88 -2.20
C LYS A 291 26.45 22.81 -1.11
N LYS A 292 26.35 23.24 0.16
CA LYS A 292 26.38 22.32 1.31
C LYS A 292 25.04 22.25 2.00
N PHE A 293 24.60 21.04 2.29
CA PHE A 293 23.47 20.79 3.17
C PHE A 293 23.84 21.01 4.63
N LYS A 294 22.85 21.41 5.41
CA LYS A 294 22.86 21.46 6.88
C LYS A 294 21.78 20.50 7.37
N VAL A 295 21.98 19.96 8.56
CA VAL A 295 20.95 19.15 9.24
C VAL A 295 19.88 20.10 9.78
N LEU A 296 18.62 19.80 9.51
CA LEU A 296 17.46 20.54 10.00
C LEU A 296 16.80 19.79 11.17
N LEU A 297 16.42 18.54 10.94
CA LEU A 297 15.88 17.63 11.96
C LEU A 297 16.79 16.41 12.04
N PRO A 298 17.56 16.25 13.13
CA PRO A 298 18.61 15.25 13.20
C PRO A 298 18.13 13.87 13.63
N GLY A 299 18.81 12.85 13.14
CA GLY A 299 18.72 11.47 13.61
C GLY A 299 17.56 10.68 13.00
N PHE A 300 17.50 9.39 13.40
CA PHE A 300 16.58 8.41 12.80
C PHE A 300 15.63 7.79 13.84
N ALA A 301 15.47 8.45 15.00
CA ALA A 301 14.55 7.98 16.04
C ALA A 301 13.09 8.38 15.80
N ASN A 302 12.88 9.38 14.94
CA ASN A 302 11.57 9.94 14.65
C ASN A 302 11.32 10.01 13.13
N ASP A 303 10.04 9.94 12.77
CA ASP A 303 9.59 10.12 11.40
C ASP A 303 9.35 11.60 11.11
N HIS A 304 9.74 12.04 9.92
CA HIS A 304 9.55 13.41 9.44
C HIS A 304 9.07 13.41 8.01
N GLU A 305 7.83 13.83 7.77
CA GLU A 305 7.23 13.96 6.45
C GLU A 305 7.05 15.44 6.10
N ILE A 306 7.70 15.89 5.02
CA ILE A 306 7.55 17.24 4.52
C ILE A 306 6.20 17.41 3.84
N ILE A 307 5.31 18.20 4.45
CA ILE A 307 4.01 18.54 3.87
C ILE A 307 4.19 19.61 2.79
N ARG A 308 4.90 20.70 3.11
CA ARG A 308 5.12 21.84 2.21
C ARG A 308 6.21 22.76 2.71
N ALA A 309 6.96 23.34 1.78
CA ALA A 309 7.86 24.47 2.03
C ALA A 309 7.42 25.67 1.18
N GLU A 310 7.07 26.78 1.81
CA GLU A 310 6.62 28.02 1.16
C GLU A 310 6.92 29.23 2.05
N ASN A 311 7.31 30.36 1.47
CA ASN A 311 7.57 31.62 2.18
C ASN A 311 8.56 31.45 3.36
N ASP A 312 9.66 30.74 3.12
CA ASP A 312 10.68 30.38 4.12
C ASP A 312 10.15 29.61 5.35
N LYS A 313 8.99 29.00 5.26
CA LYS A 313 8.41 28.12 6.28
C LYS A 313 8.31 26.70 5.75
N LEU A 314 8.70 25.74 6.60
CA LEU A 314 8.57 24.30 6.33
C LEU A 314 7.52 23.71 7.27
N TYR A 315 6.52 23.07 6.72
CA TYR A 315 5.52 22.31 7.46
C TYR A 315 5.89 20.84 7.41
N VAL A 316 5.93 20.20 8.58
CA VAL A 316 6.35 18.80 8.75
C VAL A 316 5.35 18.07 9.63
N ARG A 317 4.88 16.91 9.18
CA ARG A 317 4.22 15.93 10.03
C ARG A 317 5.33 15.11 10.70
N THR A 318 5.26 14.92 12.02
CA THR A 318 6.33 14.27 12.77
C THR A 318 5.82 13.61 14.05
N ASN A 319 6.48 12.54 14.47
CA ASN A 319 6.30 11.93 15.79
C ASN A 319 7.35 12.42 16.82
N LEU A 320 8.13 13.44 16.52
CA LEU A 320 9.06 14.07 17.46
C LEU A 320 8.29 14.61 18.68
N ASP A 321 8.56 14.05 19.86
CA ASP A 321 7.84 14.33 21.12
C ASP A 321 6.31 14.21 21.03
N ALA A 322 5.80 13.38 20.10
CA ALA A 322 4.38 13.21 19.81
C ALA A 322 4.12 11.79 19.19
N PRO A 323 4.03 10.72 19.98
CA PRO A 323 3.89 9.35 19.48
C PRO A 323 2.74 9.14 18.48
N ASN A 324 1.65 9.92 18.57
CA ASN A 324 0.53 9.90 17.65
C ASN A 324 0.65 10.91 16.52
N TYR A 325 1.82 11.50 16.33
CA TYR A 325 2.15 12.53 15.33
C TYR A 325 1.45 13.87 15.56
N ARG A 326 2.13 14.91 15.11
CA ARG A 326 1.68 16.30 15.08
C ARG A 326 2.18 17.01 13.81
N VAL A 327 1.72 18.23 13.57
CA VAL A 327 2.26 19.10 12.53
C VAL A 327 3.01 20.27 13.16
N ILE A 328 4.27 20.44 12.76
CA ILE A 328 5.11 21.57 13.16
C ILE A 328 5.42 22.45 11.95
N ARG A 329 5.72 23.73 12.23
CA ARG A 329 6.21 24.70 11.26
C ARG A 329 7.57 25.21 11.69
N ILE A 330 8.56 25.13 10.80
CA ILE A 330 9.95 25.54 11.04
C ILE A 330 10.25 26.78 10.20
N ASP A 331 10.87 27.81 10.80
CA ASP A 331 11.39 28.98 10.08
C ASP A 331 12.75 28.63 9.47
N LEU A 332 12.84 28.52 8.14
CA LEU A 332 14.07 28.15 7.44
C LEU A 332 15.20 29.19 7.51
N ASN A 333 14.89 30.42 7.86
CA ASN A 333 15.89 31.47 8.13
C ASN A 333 16.40 31.42 9.59
N ASN A 334 15.59 30.87 10.52
CA ASN A 334 15.95 30.65 11.92
C ASN A 334 15.39 29.30 12.40
N PRO A 335 16.04 28.16 12.08
CA PRO A 335 15.51 26.83 12.36
C PRO A 335 15.30 26.46 13.83
N SER A 336 15.80 27.28 14.75
CA SER A 336 15.50 27.11 16.18
C SER A 336 14.08 27.54 16.55
N VAL A 337 13.38 28.26 15.66
CA VAL A 337 11.97 28.63 15.83
C VAL A 337 11.09 27.56 15.22
N ILE A 338 10.52 26.73 16.10
CA ILE A 338 9.59 25.67 15.77
C ILE A 338 8.25 26.01 16.42
N GLU A 339 7.19 26.00 15.63
CA GLU A 339 5.83 26.26 16.08
C GLU A 339 4.98 25.00 15.89
N GLU A 340 4.18 24.64 16.87
CA GLU A 340 3.19 23.58 16.74
C GLU A 340 1.94 24.13 16.02
N ILE A 341 1.55 23.51 14.92
CA ILE A 341 0.42 23.94 14.09
C ILE A 341 -0.81 23.05 14.34
N ILE A 342 -0.65 21.73 14.26
CA ILE A 342 -1.69 20.79 14.66
C ILE A 342 -1.08 19.97 15.81
N PRO A 343 -1.61 20.10 17.04
CA PRO A 343 -1.09 19.37 18.18
C PRO A 343 -1.37 17.87 18.06
N GLU A 344 -0.59 17.08 18.78
CA GLU A 344 -0.84 15.66 18.93
C GLU A 344 -2.25 15.40 19.48
N ASN A 345 -2.96 14.44 18.89
CA ASN A 345 -4.16 13.88 19.48
C ASN A 345 -3.76 12.69 20.38
N PRO A 346 -4.01 12.72 21.69
CA PRO A 346 -3.55 11.66 22.60
C PRO A 346 -4.25 10.30 22.40
N LYS A 347 -5.31 10.25 21.60
CA LYS A 347 -6.09 9.02 21.33
C LYS A 347 -5.93 8.51 19.93
N ASN A 348 -5.85 9.42 18.95
CA ASN A 348 -5.95 9.08 17.54
C ASN A 348 -4.66 9.44 16.83
N MET A 349 -4.11 8.51 16.09
CA MET A 349 -2.87 8.71 15.34
C MET A 349 -3.15 9.56 14.10
N LEU A 350 -2.39 10.65 13.91
CA LEU A 350 -2.42 11.48 12.71
C LEU A 350 -1.73 10.74 11.56
N GLU A 351 -2.51 10.15 10.66
CA GLU A 351 -2.04 9.28 9.59
C GLU A 351 -1.47 10.08 8.40
N ILE A 352 -2.24 11.03 7.89
CA ILE A 352 -1.89 11.80 6.69
C ILE A 352 -2.33 13.25 6.85
N VAL A 353 -1.54 14.16 6.26
CA VAL A 353 -1.94 15.57 6.10
C VAL A 353 -1.89 15.95 4.63
N SER A 354 -3.05 16.12 4.01
CA SER A 354 -3.17 16.66 2.65
C SER A 354 -3.44 18.16 2.66
N LYS A 355 -3.29 18.82 1.50
CA LYS A 355 -3.21 20.28 1.38
C LYS A 355 -4.04 20.85 0.24
N PRO A 356 -5.37 20.54 0.17
CA PRO A 356 -6.22 21.09 -0.89
C PRO A 356 -6.52 22.55 -0.66
N GLY A 357 -6.52 23.32 -1.74
CA GLY A 357 -6.84 24.74 -1.69
C GLY A 357 -5.93 25.50 -0.72
N ASP A 358 -6.54 26.25 0.19
CA ASP A 358 -5.87 27.01 1.24
C ASP A 358 -6.02 26.38 2.62
N TYR A 359 -6.17 25.04 2.69
CA TYR A 359 -6.41 24.29 3.92
C TYR A 359 -5.44 23.11 4.10
N LEU A 360 -5.38 22.63 5.34
CA LEU A 360 -4.80 21.34 5.70
C LEU A 360 -5.95 20.38 6.04
N MET A 361 -5.93 19.17 5.45
CA MET A 361 -6.84 18.10 5.81
C MET A 361 -6.06 17.06 6.59
N ALA A 362 -6.31 16.98 7.88
CA ALA A 362 -5.68 16.04 8.78
C ALA A 362 -6.55 14.80 8.93
N SER A 363 -6.06 13.66 8.41
CA SER A 363 -6.70 12.35 8.54
C SER A 363 -6.11 11.61 9.73
N TYR A 364 -6.95 11.21 10.67
CA TYR A 364 -6.60 10.42 11.84
C TYR A 364 -7.14 9.01 11.72
N LEU A 365 -6.47 8.06 12.34
CA LEU A 365 -7.02 6.74 12.64
C LEU A 365 -7.64 6.76 14.03
N GLU A 366 -8.95 6.49 14.09
CA GLU A 366 -9.70 6.20 15.31
C GLU A 366 -10.19 4.76 15.23
N ASP A 367 -9.61 3.89 16.06
CA ASP A 367 -9.89 2.45 16.01
C ASP A 367 -9.77 1.85 14.60
N ALA A 368 -8.65 2.16 13.92
CA ALA A 368 -8.35 1.74 12.54
C ALA A 368 -9.34 2.23 11.46
N GLN A 369 -10.07 3.33 11.71
CA GLN A 369 -11.00 3.96 10.78
C GLN A 369 -10.64 5.43 10.59
N SER A 370 -10.90 5.98 9.42
CA SER A 370 -10.55 7.37 9.12
C SER A 370 -11.49 8.38 9.77
N GLN A 371 -10.89 9.40 10.40
CA GLN A 371 -11.55 10.63 10.83
C GLN A 371 -10.81 11.81 10.23
N VAL A 372 -11.48 12.71 9.55
CA VAL A 372 -10.83 13.80 8.81
C VAL A 372 -11.25 15.15 9.39
N TYR A 373 -10.27 16.05 9.56
CA TYR A 373 -10.47 17.39 10.07
C TYR A 373 -9.84 18.42 9.15
N GLN A 374 -10.55 19.51 8.90
CA GLN A 374 -10.09 20.63 8.10
C GLN A 374 -9.54 21.73 8.99
N TYR A 375 -8.29 22.17 8.72
CA TYR A 375 -7.60 23.25 9.41
C TYR A 375 -7.16 24.34 8.43
N ASP A 376 -7.00 25.56 8.92
CA ASP A 376 -6.22 26.57 8.20
C ASP A 376 -4.70 26.33 8.38
N TRP A 377 -3.88 27.08 7.64
CA TRP A 377 -2.41 26.95 7.70
C TRP A 377 -1.77 27.47 9.02
N ASN A 378 -2.56 28.06 9.93
CA ASN A 378 -2.15 28.45 11.27
C ASN A 378 -2.62 27.48 12.35
N GLY A 379 -3.22 26.35 11.95
CA GLY A 379 -3.66 25.32 12.86
C GLY A 379 -5.03 25.56 13.50
N LYS A 380 -5.78 26.56 13.03
CA LYS A 380 -7.15 26.76 13.50
C LYS A 380 -8.04 25.67 12.90
N LEU A 381 -8.67 24.88 13.75
CA LEU A 381 -9.68 23.91 13.33
C LEU A 381 -10.88 24.65 12.71
N ILE A 382 -11.22 24.32 11.48
CA ILE A 382 -12.38 24.84 10.76
C ILE A 382 -13.58 23.93 11.03
N ARG A 383 -13.43 22.59 10.81
CA ARG A 383 -14.48 21.61 11.02
C ARG A 383 -13.98 20.17 11.03
N LYS A 384 -14.78 19.27 11.57
CA LYS A 384 -14.70 17.84 11.26
C LYS A 384 -15.40 17.60 9.92
N VAL A 385 -14.85 16.74 9.06
CA VAL A 385 -15.48 16.32 7.81
C VAL A 385 -16.49 15.21 8.12
N GLU A 386 -17.73 15.41 7.72
CA GLU A 386 -18.77 14.39 7.82
C GLU A 386 -18.59 13.40 6.67
N LEU A 387 -17.97 12.25 6.97
CA LEU A 387 -17.79 11.18 6.00
C LEU A 387 -19.11 10.44 5.78
N PRO A 388 -19.46 10.07 4.52
CA PRO A 388 -20.73 9.40 4.20
C PRO A 388 -20.91 8.02 4.83
N ALA A 389 -19.82 7.35 5.21
CA ALA A 389 -19.83 6.04 5.87
C ALA A 389 -18.55 5.84 6.69
N ILE A 390 -18.60 4.86 7.58
CA ILE A 390 -17.42 4.36 8.28
C ILE A 390 -16.53 3.58 7.31
N GLY A 391 -15.22 3.85 7.33
CA GLY A 391 -14.26 3.21 6.44
C GLY A 391 -12.92 3.94 6.37
N SER A 392 -12.22 3.74 5.27
CA SER A 392 -10.96 4.39 4.94
C SER A 392 -11.21 5.51 3.95
N ALA A 393 -10.90 6.75 4.36
CA ALA A 393 -11.01 7.94 3.53
C ALA A 393 -9.62 8.52 3.23
N GLY A 394 -9.35 8.81 1.96
CA GLY A 394 -8.06 9.37 1.56
C GLY A 394 -8.14 10.18 0.27
N GLY A 395 -7.07 10.93 0.00
CA GLY A 395 -6.98 11.81 -1.15
C GLY A 395 -7.04 13.27 -0.74
N PHE A 396 -8.21 13.89 -0.72
CA PHE A 396 -8.39 15.33 -0.49
C PHE A 396 -7.37 16.16 -1.29
N SER A 397 -7.29 15.84 -2.59
CA SER A 397 -6.36 16.50 -3.50
C SER A 397 -6.95 17.80 -4.03
N GLY A 398 -6.11 18.79 -4.24
CA GLY A 398 -6.48 20.09 -4.82
C GLY A 398 -5.27 21.03 -4.79
N LYS A 399 -5.16 21.94 -5.76
CA LYS A 399 -4.14 22.97 -5.81
C LYS A 399 -4.50 24.17 -4.92
N LYS A 400 -3.51 24.98 -4.57
CA LYS A 400 -3.71 26.25 -3.87
C LYS A 400 -4.69 27.14 -4.64
N GLY A 401 -5.67 27.70 -3.92
CA GLY A 401 -6.72 28.56 -4.49
C GLY A 401 -7.91 27.81 -5.12
N GLU A 402 -7.87 26.47 -5.19
CA GLU A 402 -9.06 25.70 -5.55
C GLU A 402 -10.07 25.68 -4.40
N THR A 403 -11.35 25.67 -4.74
CA THR A 403 -12.46 25.70 -3.77
C THR A 403 -13.04 24.34 -3.49
N GLU A 404 -12.57 23.32 -4.20
CA GLU A 404 -13.04 21.94 -4.09
C GLU A 404 -11.86 20.97 -4.01
N ALA A 405 -12.11 19.83 -3.42
CA ALA A 405 -11.19 18.70 -3.36
C ALA A 405 -11.93 17.41 -3.68
N PHE A 406 -11.20 16.39 -4.09
CA PHE A 406 -11.73 15.04 -4.27
C PHE A 406 -11.10 14.08 -3.29
N TYR A 407 -11.91 13.16 -2.77
CA TYR A 407 -11.43 12.09 -1.91
C TYR A 407 -12.15 10.79 -2.23
N SER A 408 -11.52 9.67 -1.86
CA SER A 408 -12.09 8.34 -1.97
C SER A 408 -12.48 7.82 -0.59
N LEU A 409 -13.61 7.09 -0.51
CA LEU A 409 -14.02 6.34 0.67
C LEU A 409 -14.29 4.90 0.29
N THR A 410 -13.75 3.96 1.07
CA THR A 410 -13.98 2.51 0.91
C THR A 410 -14.15 1.84 2.26
N ASN A 411 -14.78 0.66 2.27
CA ASN A 411 -14.81 -0.24 3.42
C ASN A 411 -14.84 -1.71 2.95
N PHE A 412 -15.06 -2.66 3.83
CA PHE A 412 -15.00 -4.09 3.49
C PHE A 412 -16.03 -4.56 2.45
N THR A 413 -17.12 -3.81 2.27
CA THR A 413 -18.23 -4.16 1.37
C THR A 413 -18.56 -3.08 0.35
N THR A 414 -17.91 -1.93 0.44
CA THR A 414 -18.13 -0.80 -0.48
C THR A 414 -16.88 -0.52 -1.28
N PRO A 415 -16.95 -0.52 -2.63
CA PRO A 415 -15.81 -0.19 -3.46
C PRO A 415 -15.36 1.25 -3.25
N SER A 416 -14.10 1.54 -3.62
CA SER A 416 -13.58 2.90 -3.58
C SER A 416 -14.50 3.85 -4.34
N THR A 417 -15.19 4.68 -3.60
CA THR A 417 -16.20 5.63 -4.08
C THR A 417 -15.64 7.04 -3.98
N VAL A 418 -15.67 7.79 -5.07
CA VAL A 418 -15.12 9.15 -5.13
C VAL A 418 -16.18 10.17 -4.77
N TYR A 419 -15.82 11.08 -3.88
CA TYR A 419 -16.63 12.22 -3.45
C TYR A 419 -15.95 13.52 -3.81
N ARG A 420 -16.76 14.53 -4.13
CA ARG A 420 -16.36 15.92 -4.29
C ARG A 420 -16.67 16.65 -2.99
N TYR A 421 -15.69 17.36 -2.46
CA TYR A 421 -15.77 18.08 -1.20
C TYR A 421 -15.61 19.58 -1.44
N ASP A 422 -16.59 20.37 -1.04
CA ASP A 422 -16.53 21.84 -1.06
C ASP A 422 -15.74 22.33 0.16
N LEU A 423 -14.60 22.96 -0.09
CA LEU A 423 -13.69 23.42 0.96
C LEU A 423 -14.23 24.58 1.80
N ALA A 424 -15.19 25.35 1.27
CA ALA A 424 -15.79 26.49 1.98
C ALA A 424 -16.96 26.04 2.86
N THR A 425 -17.86 25.21 2.34
CA THR A 425 -19.07 24.75 3.05
C THR A 425 -18.84 23.50 3.87
N GLY A 426 -17.93 22.60 3.44
CA GLY A 426 -17.72 21.28 4.03
C GLY A 426 -18.69 20.22 3.52
N GLU A 427 -19.42 20.50 2.46
CA GLU A 427 -20.36 19.55 1.86
C GLU A 427 -19.60 18.50 1.04
N SER A 428 -19.96 17.23 1.24
CA SER A 428 -19.50 16.09 0.43
C SER A 428 -20.61 15.63 -0.48
N THR A 429 -20.36 15.61 -1.80
CA THR A 429 -21.30 15.09 -2.80
C THR A 429 -20.70 13.88 -3.51
N LEU A 430 -21.53 12.88 -3.80
CA LEU A 430 -21.10 11.71 -4.57
C LEU A 430 -20.66 12.16 -5.97
N TYR A 431 -19.43 11.79 -6.36
CA TYR A 431 -18.91 12.06 -7.71
C TYR A 431 -18.93 10.81 -8.58
N LYS A 432 -18.29 9.72 -8.14
CA LYS A 432 -18.24 8.44 -8.88
C LYS A 432 -18.32 7.27 -7.91
N ARG A 433 -19.20 6.31 -8.22
CA ARG A 433 -19.31 5.03 -7.50
C ARG A 433 -19.28 3.88 -8.50
N PRO A 434 -18.38 2.93 -8.34
CA PRO A 434 -18.38 1.70 -9.15
C PRO A 434 -19.65 0.86 -8.90
N GLU A 435 -20.16 0.24 -9.96
CA GLU A 435 -21.23 -0.76 -9.86
C GLU A 435 -20.63 -2.13 -9.65
N VAL A 436 -20.78 -2.68 -8.46
CA VAL A 436 -20.30 -4.03 -8.11
C VAL A 436 -21.38 -5.09 -8.34
N LYS A 437 -20.97 -6.35 -8.51
CA LYS A 437 -21.85 -7.48 -8.81
C LYS A 437 -22.30 -8.26 -7.56
N PHE A 438 -22.46 -7.54 -6.46
CA PHE A 438 -23.03 -8.01 -5.20
C PHE A 438 -23.74 -6.84 -4.52
N ASN A 439 -24.58 -7.10 -3.51
CA ASN A 439 -25.25 -6.05 -2.74
C ASN A 439 -24.48 -5.84 -1.42
N PRO A 440 -23.86 -4.66 -1.20
CA PRO A 440 -23.15 -4.34 0.05
C PRO A 440 -24.02 -4.50 1.33
N GLU A 441 -25.32 -4.25 1.22
CA GLU A 441 -26.26 -4.35 2.34
C GLU A 441 -26.53 -5.80 2.80
N ASP A 442 -26.08 -6.80 2.04
CA ASP A 442 -26.19 -8.21 2.43
C ASP A 442 -25.17 -8.64 3.50
N TYR A 443 -24.28 -7.73 3.92
CA TYR A 443 -23.19 -8.05 4.82
C TYR A 443 -23.20 -7.20 6.09
N THR A 444 -22.78 -7.80 7.18
CA THR A 444 -22.53 -7.13 8.47
C THR A 444 -21.03 -6.98 8.68
N THR A 445 -20.60 -5.80 9.09
CA THR A 445 -19.25 -5.52 9.60
C THR A 445 -19.34 -5.18 11.08
N GLU A 446 -18.64 -5.92 11.91
CA GLU A 446 -18.50 -5.66 13.35
C GLU A 446 -17.05 -5.31 13.66
N GLN A 447 -16.84 -4.40 14.60
CA GLN A 447 -15.54 -4.19 15.21
C GLN A 447 -15.59 -4.66 16.66
N VAL A 448 -14.66 -5.52 17.02
CA VAL A 448 -14.54 -6.07 18.38
C VAL A 448 -13.18 -5.76 18.97
N PHE A 449 -13.10 -5.75 20.30
CA PHE A 449 -11.84 -5.61 21.02
C PHE A 449 -11.64 -6.86 21.87
N TYR A 450 -10.67 -7.67 21.52
CA TYR A 450 -10.29 -8.84 22.30
C TYR A 450 -9.07 -8.53 23.19
N THR A 451 -8.80 -9.42 24.13
CA THR A 451 -7.69 -9.23 25.09
C THR A 451 -6.53 -10.15 24.71
N SER A 452 -5.37 -9.57 24.46
CA SER A 452 -4.12 -10.29 24.26
C SER A 452 -3.60 -10.89 25.58
N LYS A 453 -2.60 -11.74 25.49
CA LYS A 453 -2.00 -12.47 26.62
C LYS A 453 -1.51 -11.56 27.77
N ASP A 454 -1.01 -10.38 27.43
CA ASP A 454 -0.52 -9.39 28.39
C ASP A 454 -1.59 -8.42 28.90
N GLY A 455 -2.85 -8.60 28.48
CA GLY A 455 -3.98 -7.73 28.86
C GLY A 455 -4.27 -6.59 27.87
N THR A 456 -3.45 -6.41 26.84
CA THR A 456 -3.65 -5.39 25.81
C THR A 456 -4.96 -5.63 25.06
N LYS A 457 -5.75 -4.55 24.85
CA LYS A 457 -6.94 -4.59 24.00
C LYS A 457 -6.55 -4.40 22.55
N VAL A 458 -6.89 -5.38 21.72
CA VAL A 458 -6.55 -5.42 20.30
C VAL A 458 -7.82 -5.39 19.46
N PRO A 459 -7.97 -4.47 18.50
CA PRO A 459 -9.15 -4.42 17.64
C PRO A 459 -9.09 -5.48 16.54
N MET A 460 -10.26 -5.92 16.12
CA MET A 460 -10.45 -6.80 14.97
C MET A 460 -11.76 -6.48 14.28
N PHE A 461 -11.73 -6.39 12.97
CA PHE A 461 -12.95 -6.36 12.15
C PHE A 461 -13.38 -7.79 11.82
N ILE A 462 -14.68 -8.03 11.91
CA ILE A 462 -15.32 -9.29 11.55
C ILE A 462 -16.42 -8.99 10.56
N VAL A 463 -16.36 -9.62 9.38
CA VAL A 463 -17.30 -9.38 8.27
C VAL A 463 -17.91 -10.70 7.84
N TYR A 464 -19.24 -10.72 7.69
CA TYR A 464 -19.96 -11.91 7.28
C TYR A 464 -21.31 -11.56 6.64
N ARG A 465 -21.91 -12.50 5.95
CA ARG A 465 -23.23 -12.32 5.32
C ARG A 465 -24.34 -12.32 6.37
N ASN A 466 -25.32 -11.41 6.21
CA ASN A 466 -26.48 -11.30 7.10
C ASN A 466 -27.21 -12.64 7.25
N GLY A 467 -27.63 -12.94 8.48
CA GLY A 467 -28.32 -14.19 8.81
C GLY A 467 -27.43 -15.42 9.00
N LEU A 468 -26.09 -15.23 8.96
CA LEU A 468 -25.14 -16.30 9.30
C LEU A 468 -25.35 -16.76 10.76
N LYS A 469 -25.41 -18.09 10.97
CA LYS A 469 -25.50 -18.65 12.33
C LYS A 469 -24.10 -18.75 12.93
N LEU A 470 -23.92 -18.16 14.10
CA LEU A 470 -22.68 -18.25 14.86
C LEU A 470 -22.72 -19.49 15.77
N ASP A 471 -22.50 -20.65 15.20
CA ASP A 471 -22.57 -21.95 15.89
C ASP A 471 -21.21 -22.67 16.02
N GLY A 472 -20.12 -22.00 15.59
CA GLY A 472 -18.76 -22.52 15.61
C GLY A 472 -18.42 -23.41 14.39
N ASN A 473 -19.28 -23.47 13.39
CA ASN A 473 -19.08 -24.35 12.24
C ASN A 473 -18.81 -23.60 10.92
N ASN A 474 -18.69 -22.27 10.94
CA ASN A 474 -18.42 -21.49 9.74
C ASN A 474 -16.93 -21.53 9.37
N PRO A 475 -16.58 -21.64 8.09
CA PRO A 475 -15.22 -21.34 7.63
C PRO A 475 -14.85 -19.92 8.01
N CYS A 476 -13.65 -19.71 8.52
CA CYS A 476 -13.16 -18.37 8.88
C CYS A 476 -11.80 -18.13 8.25
N TYR A 477 -11.62 -16.94 7.71
CA TYR A 477 -10.36 -16.47 7.17
C TYR A 477 -9.90 -15.26 7.99
N LEU A 478 -8.89 -15.46 8.82
CA LEU A 478 -8.31 -14.44 9.68
C LEU A 478 -7.01 -13.94 9.05
N TYR A 479 -6.97 -12.66 8.71
CA TYR A 479 -5.83 -11.97 8.11
C TYR A 479 -5.22 -10.98 9.08
N ALA A 480 -3.88 -10.88 9.09
CA ALA A 480 -3.16 -9.82 9.76
C ALA A 480 -1.78 -9.58 9.13
N TYR A 481 -1.11 -8.49 9.57
CA TYR A 481 0.24 -8.14 9.15
C TYR A 481 1.20 -7.94 10.33
N GLY A 482 0.91 -7.01 11.24
CA GLY A 482 1.60 -6.82 12.52
C GLY A 482 3.07 -6.40 12.41
N GLY A 483 3.37 -5.33 11.68
CA GLY A 483 4.73 -4.81 11.58
C GLY A 483 4.88 -3.59 10.67
N PHE A 484 6.07 -2.99 10.71
CA PHE A 484 6.52 -1.94 9.78
C PHE A 484 5.59 -0.73 9.69
N GLN A 485 4.91 -0.37 10.80
CA GLN A 485 3.96 0.74 10.85
C GLN A 485 2.76 0.59 9.88
N ILE A 486 2.50 -0.61 9.35
CA ILE A 486 1.38 -0.84 8.43
C ILE A 486 0.08 -1.00 9.21
N SER A 487 -0.80 -0.02 9.11
CA SER A 487 -2.16 -0.07 9.64
C SER A 487 -3.10 -0.79 8.66
N LEU A 488 -3.88 -1.74 9.16
CA LEU A 488 -4.86 -2.46 8.35
C LEU A 488 -6.23 -1.76 8.45
N ALA A 489 -6.45 -0.78 7.59
CA ALA A 489 -7.72 -0.07 7.50
C ALA A 489 -8.74 -0.81 6.62
N PRO A 490 -10.06 -0.59 6.78
CA PRO A 490 -11.09 -1.24 5.97
C PRO A 490 -10.96 -0.95 4.47
N TRP A 491 -10.98 -1.99 3.65
CA TRP A 491 -11.01 -1.90 2.19
C TRP A 491 -11.73 -3.08 1.55
N LEU A 492 -12.33 -2.88 0.37
CA LEU A 492 -13.02 -3.94 -0.34
C LEU A 492 -12.04 -4.96 -0.93
N ASN A 493 -12.19 -6.21 -0.52
CA ASN A 493 -11.53 -7.35 -1.12
C ASN A 493 -12.57 -8.25 -1.81
N PRO A 494 -12.65 -8.30 -3.16
CA PRO A 494 -13.61 -9.15 -3.86
C PRO A 494 -13.48 -10.64 -3.55
N ALA A 495 -12.26 -11.13 -3.21
CA ALA A 495 -12.08 -12.52 -2.79
C ALA A 495 -12.74 -12.80 -1.43
N ALA A 496 -12.73 -11.83 -0.51
CA ALA A 496 -13.46 -11.94 0.75
C ALA A 496 -14.98 -11.98 0.53
N ILE A 497 -15.50 -11.18 -0.43
CA ILE A 497 -16.92 -11.23 -0.81
C ILE A 497 -17.28 -12.64 -1.28
N MET A 498 -16.52 -13.21 -2.22
CA MET A 498 -16.78 -14.59 -2.70
C MET A 498 -16.73 -15.61 -1.55
N PHE A 499 -15.76 -15.47 -0.63
CA PHE A 499 -15.66 -16.36 0.52
C PHE A 499 -16.87 -16.26 1.45
N MET A 500 -17.35 -15.04 1.71
CA MET A 500 -18.55 -14.80 2.52
C MET A 500 -19.84 -15.27 1.83
N GLU A 501 -19.93 -15.21 0.51
CA GLU A 501 -21.04 -15.80 -0.26
C GLU A 501 -21.18 -17.32 -0.04
N GLN A 502 -20.05 -17.99 0.29
CA GLN A 502 -20.03 -19.42 0.62
C GLN A 502 -20.24 -19.70 2.13
N GLY A 503 -20.69 -18.71 2.91
CA GLY A 503 -20.91 -18.82 4.34
C GLY A 503 -19.65 -18.65 5.19
N GLY A 504 -18.63 -18.04 4.64
CA GLY A 504 -17.39 -17.71 5.35
C GLY A 504 -17.51 -16.47 6.24
N VAL A 505 -16.64 -16.39 7.24
CA VAL A 505 -16.41 -15.23 8.10
C VAL A 505 -15.03 -14.68 7.75
N TYR A 506 -14.96 -13.41 7.34
CA TYR A 506 -13.71 -12.72 7.03
C TYR A 506 -13.30 -11.81 8.18
N CYS A 507 -12.08 -11.97 8.69
CA CYS A 507 -11.59 -11.21 9.84
C CYS A 507 -10.26 -10.53 9.52
N VAL A 508 -10.09 -9.30 10.01
CA VAL A 508 -8.85 -8.53 9.91
C VAL A 508 -8.47 -8.04 11.31
N ALA A 509 -7.36 -8.54 11.85
CA ALA A 509 -6.87 -8.17 13.17
C ALA A 509 -5.81 -7.06 13.06
N ASN A 510 -5.97 -6.00 13.86
CA ASN A 510 -5.10 -4.83 13.91
C ASN A 510 -4.05 -5.02 15.01
N LEU A 511 -3.00 -5.77 14.71
CA LEU A 511 -2.00 -6.20 15.68
C LEU A 511 -1.00 -5.11 16.01
N ARG A 512 -0.37 -5.20 17.19
CA ARG A 512 0.84 -4.42 17.50
C ARG A 512 1.90 -4.59 16.42
N GLY A 513 2.77 -3.60 16.25
CA GLY A 513 3.71 -3.52 15.14
C GLY A 513 3.18 -2.72 13.95
N GLY A 514 1.85 -2.60 13.79
CA GLY A 514 1.20 -1.59 12.96
C GLY A 514 1.28 -0.18 13.56
N LEU A 515 0.55 0.77 13.00
CA LEU A 515 0.55 2.17 13.47
C LEU A 515 -0.84 2.66 13.91
N GLU A 516 -1.80 1.75 14.09
CA GLU A 516 -3.21 2.08 14.38
C GLU A 516 -3.37 2.98 15.63
N TYR A 517 -2.48 2.82 16.61
CA TYR A 517 -2.44 3.61 17.84
C TYR A 517 -1.08 4.31 18.03
N GLY A 518 -0.45 4.74 16.95
CA GLY A 518 0.78 5.51 16.95
C GLY A 518 2.04 4.69 17.22
N GLU A 519 3.14 5.40 17.54
CA GLU A 519 4.47 4.82 17.63
C GLU A 519 4.63 3.83 18.80
N GLU A 520 3.89 3.99 19.88
CA GLU A 520 3.92 3.03 20.99
C GLU A 520 3.34 1.67 20.57
N TRP A 521 2.30 1.67 19.74
CA TRP A 521 1.73 0.45 19.16
C TRP A 521 2.72 -0.25 18.23
N HIS A 522 3.41 0.51 17.40
CA HIS A 522 4.47 0.02 16.53
C HIS A 522 5.61 -0.60 17.33
N ARG A 523 6.19 0.13 18.29
CA ARG A 523 7.29 -0.35 19.16
C ARG A 523 6.88 -1.52 20.04
N GLY A 524 5.59 -1.64 20.34
CA GLY A 524 5.03 -2.76 21.09
C GLY A 524 5.08 -4.10 20.36
N GLY A 525 5.36 -4.12 19.05
CA GLY A 525 5.40 -5.32 18.19
C GLY A 525 6.69 -5.51 17.39
N MET A 526 7.80 -4.83 17.74
CA MET A 526 9.07 -4.96 17.01
C MET A 526 10.22 -5.45 17.89
N LEU A 527 11.28 -5.94 17.26
CA LEU A 527 12.52 -6.38 17.91
C LEU A 527 12.24 -7.40 19.04
N ASP A 528 12.71 -7.12 20.24
CA ASP A 528 12.53 -7.94 21.46
C ASP A 528 11.05 -8.11 21.87
N LYS A 529 10.15 -7.25 21.38
CA LYS A 529 8.71 -7.31 21.63
C LYS A 529 7.92 -8.00 20.52
N LYS A 530 8.60 -8.59 19.53
CA LYS A 530 7.94 -9.24 18.38
C LYS A 530 6.97 -10.35 18.79
N GLN A 531 7.21 -11.05 19.91
CA GLN A 531 6.32 -12.08 20.43
C GLN A 531 4.91 -11.55 20.74
N ASN A 532 4.78 -10.26 21.10
CA ASN A 532 3.47 -9.65 21.35
C ASN A 532 2.56 -9.72 20.12
N VAL A 533 3.12 -9.62 18.91
CA VAL A 533 2.36 -9.70 17.65
C VAL A 533 1.78 -11.11 17.46
N PHE A 534 2.56 -12.12 17.78
CA PHE A 534 2.13 -13.53 17.72
C PHE A 534 1.07 -13.82 18.80
N ASP A 535 1.28 -13.34 20.01
CA ASP A 535 0.32 -13.47 21.12
C ASP A 535 -1.00 -12.74 20.79
N ASP A 536 -0.96 -11.55 20.17
CA ASP A 536 -2.15 -10.83 19.70
C ASP A 536 -2.94 -11.66 18.68
N PHE A 537 -2.25 -12.28 17.70
CA PHE A 537 -2.90 -13.06 16.64
C PHE A 537 -3.47 -14.38 17.14
N ILE A 538 -2.75 -15.05 18.05
CA ILE A 538 -3.24 -16.25 18.75
C ILE A 538 -4.51 -15.91 19.54
N ALA A 539 -4.52 -14.80 20.28
CA ALA A 539 -5.68 -14.36 21.04
C ALA A 539 -6.87 -14.00 20.13
N ALA A 540 -6.64 -13.45 18.92
CA ALA A 540 -7.69 -13.24 17.93
C ALA A 540 -8.35 -14.57 17.53
N ALA A 541 -7.55 -15.61 17.24
CA ALA A 541 -8.05 -16.94 16.91
C ALA A 541 -8.86 -17.55 18.06
N GLU A 542 -8.35 -17.47 19.29
CA GLU A 542 -9.05 -17.95 20.50
C GLU A 542 -10.38 -17.21 20.71
N TYR A 543 -10.41 -15.89 20.49
CA TYR A 543 -11.63 -15.09 20.56
C TYR A 543 -12.69 -15.56 19.56
N LEU A 544 -12.31 -15.77 18.29
CA LEU A 544 -13.23 -16.21 17.24
C LEU A 544 -13.82 -17.59 17.52
N ILE A 545 -13.02 -18.51 18.08
CA ILE A 545 -13.46 -19.86 18.45
C ILE A 545 -14.39 -19.79 19.67
N ALA A 546 -14.00 -19.06 20.73
CA ALA A 546 -14.78 -18.94 21.96
C ALA A 546 -16.16 -18.29 21.73
N ASN A 547 -16.24 -17.32 20.79
CA ASN A 547 -17.48 -16.65 20.44
C ASN A 547 -18.25 -17.34 19.30
N LYS A 548 -17.86 -18.56 18.92
CA LYS A 548 -18.55 -19.41 17.94
C LYS A 548 -18.65 -18.83 16.52
N TYR A 549 -17.76 -17.92 16.14
CA TYR A 549 -17.61 -17.53 14.74
C TYR A 549 -17.08 -18.69 13.91
N THR A 550 -16.23 -19.53 14.50
CA THR A 550 -15.59 -20.68 13.85
C THR A 550 -15.15 -21.73 14.87
N SER A 551 -14.41 -22.73 14.41
CA SER A 551 -13.67 -23.70 15.23
C SER A 551 -12.26 -23.87 14.68
N SER A 552 -11.34 -24.46 15.46
CA SER A 552 -9.94 -24.69 15.02
C SER A 552 -9.86 -25.48 13.70
N LYS A 553 -10.79 -26.39 13.43
CA LYS A 553 -10.85 -27.16 12.17
C LYS A 553 -11.30 -26.34 10.96
N LYS A 554 -11.90 -25.18 11.18
CA LYS A 554 -12.50 -24.31 10.15
C LYS A 554 -11.80 -22.95 10.04
N LEU A 555 -10.82 -22.68 10.91
CA LEU A 555 -10.07 -21.43 10.91
C LEU A 555 -8.85 -21.53 10.00
N ALA A 556 -8.82 -20.65 9.01
CA ALA A 556 -7.65 -20.39 8.19
C ALA A 556 -7.00 -19.08 8.65
N ILE A 557 -5.67 -19.07 8.80
CA ILE A 557 -4.88 -17.87 9.05
C ILE A 557 -4.03 -17.53 7.82
N ALA A 558 -3.91 -16.24 7.52
CA ALA A 558 -3.17 -15.76 6.37
C ALA A 558 -2.44 -14.45 6.66
N GLY A 559 -1.32 -14.27 5.98
CA GLY A 559 -0.51 -13.05 6.00
C GLY A 559 0.62 -13.15 4.99
N GLY A 560 1.04 -12.00 4.45
CA GLY A 560 2.13 -11.93 3.47
C GLY A 560 3.35 -11.21 4.03
N SER A 561 4.58 -11.51 3.54
CA SER A 561 5.82 -10.86 3.97
C SER A 561 6.02 -10.97 5.49
N ASN A 562 6.06 -9.87 6.24
CA ASN A 562 6.03 -9.90 7.70
C ASN A 562 4.79 -10.66 8.25
N GLY A 563 3.64 -10.58 7.55
CA GLY A 563 2.46 -11.39 7.88
C GLY A 563 2.67 -12.89 7.61
N GLY A 564 3.55 -13.25 6.67
CA GLY A 564 3.96 -14.64 6.45
C GLY A 564 4.78 -15.18 7.62
N LEU A 565 5.74 -14.41 8.14
CA LEU A 565 6.43 -14.72 9.41
C LEU A 565 5.43 -14.88 10.57
N LEU A 566 4.45 -13.97 10.68
CA LEU A 566 3.39 -14.06 11.70
C LEU A 566 2.66 -15.39 11.64
N VAL A 567 2.21 -15.80 10.44
CA VAL A 567 1.49 -17.06 10.24
C VAL A 567 2.37 -18.26 10.59
N GLY A 568 3.61 -18.32 10.08
CA GLY A 568 4.53 -19.42 10.37
C GLY A 568 4.86 -19.53 11.86
N ALA A 569 5.10 -18.39 12.54
CA ALA A 569 5.35 -18.38 13.98
C ALA A 569 4.14 -18.88 14.79
N CYS A 570 2.93 -18.47 14.41
CA CYS A 570 1.70 -18.91 15.10
C CYS A 570 1.40 -20.40 14.84
N GLU A 571 1.65 -20.87 13.61
CA GLU A 571 1.48 -22.28 13.25
C GLU A 571 2.34 -23.20 14.13
N VAL A 572 3.63 -22.88 14.31
CA VAL A 572 4.51 -23.72 15.13
C VAL A 572 4.28 -23.57 16.63
N GLN A 573 3.79 -22.42 17.09
CA GLN A 573 3.49 -22.18 18.52
C GLN A 573 2.15 -22.79 18.95
N ARG A 574 1.13 -22.75 18.09
CA ARG A 574 -0.23 -23.19 18.40
C ARG A 574 -0.90 -23.94 17.25
N PRO A 575 -0.31 -25.08 16.82
CA PRO A 575 -0.86 -25.90 15.72
C PRO A 575 -2.27 -26.44 16.00
N ASP A 576 -2.69 -26.45 17.27
CA ASP A 576 -4.01 -26.89 17.71
C ASP A 576 -5.15 -25.93 17.33
N LEU A 577 -4.84 -24.66 17.02
CA LEU A 577 -5.82 -23.61 16.75
C LEU A 577 -6.22 -23.49 15.28
N PHE A 578 -5.43 -23.99 14.35
CA PHE A 578 -5.58 -23.67 12.94
C PHE A 578 -5.84 -24.90 12.08
N GLY A 579 -6.86 -24.84 11.24
CA GLY A 579 -7.16 -25.87 10.23
C GLY A 579 -6.36 -25.66 8.95
N VAL A 580 -5.99 -24.43 8.63
CA VAL A 580 -5.19 -24.03 7.46
C VAL A 580 -4.30 -22.87 7.82
N CYS A 581 -3.03 -22.93 7.40
CA CYS A 581 -2.06 -21.84 7.51
C CYS A 581 -1.56 -21.44 6.12
N LEU A 582 -1.60 -20.15 5.80
CA LEU A 582 -1.24 -19.58 4.50
C LEU A 582 -0.14 -18.52 4.67
N PRO A 583 1.11 -18.94 4.96
CA PRO A 583 2.25 -18.02 5.09
C PRO A 583 2.72 -17.62 3.69
N GLY A 584 2.28 -16.45 3.21
CA GLY A 584 2.68 -15.94 1.90
C GLY A 584 4.02 -15.20 1.98
N VAL A 585 5.02 -15.62 1.17
CA VAL A 585 6.34 -14.95 1.01
C VAL A 585 6.95 -14.50 2.35
N GLY A 586 6.91 -15.38 3.35
CA GLY A 586 7.33 -15.07 4.73
C GLY A 586 8.83 -14.79 4.85
N VAL A 587 9.17 -13.85 5.73
CA VAL A 587 10.55 -13.62 6.18
C VAL A 587 10.82 -14.58 7.35
N MET A 588 11.31 -15.79 7.05
CA MET A 588 11.49 -16.89 8.01
C MET A 588 12.92 -16.93 8.57
#